data_b52ccacba337f8aebd2acd4f2fff0aaf
#
_entry.id   b52ccacba337f8aebd2acd4f2fff0aaf
#
_cell.length_a   1.000
_cell.length_b   1.000
_cell.length_c   1.000
_cell.angle_alpha   90.00
_cell.angle_beta   90.00
_cell.angle_gamma   90.00
#
_symmetry.space_group_name_H-M   'P 1'
#
loop_
_entity.id
_entity.type
_entity.pdbx_description
1 polymer ?
#
loop_
_entity_poly.entity_id
_entity_poly.type
_entity_poly.pdbx_seq_one_letter_code
_entity_poly.pdbx_strand_id
1 'polypeptide(L)'
;VRWATCYSNTDISDIAFQWTEKKSLRDISALTTYCGKNKNLLIIDEIQEVHSRHIEGIGKLLNQLKDSRAAVLVIVRSPNPFNYIEGFSEYRLLGLNDNDGKNLLPKEIDQEKASEIVTALGGHPLALHLWSPESELPAEVEAVQEFVESNVISKLTKGALSTLDELSLSPVPLEENEIYDSTGIGELDDSAILRWFEEKSEPHHLIRNVRRSLWSEIERKNMHQKAANHWSEIEGEKALWIETYHKINSNDFESTSLIDKISAISRKNSATAALLIEDAIKFEDDDNLRIKAVDIAFERAEYGIIENHLSMIDDSPQKKIRTARLFRINGDIDSALELENTCLSLLSPAEKIRFRISMLVRKFDDRIPSKIDNYLAQEILTEIHNLDFQDISDTDRFTAELTLNLLKHSIALGISDMTLASQSRSELEIILSDNEEYLLMLDLKATLAISNSSELFNLTLDSVRSFIEDCSDQLRKISIIHSALEVTKPNFPDWLIKSHDRLFQDPLREDLAAYRRMSAQCWYWRGVIHPTYRLSYWQEAIHRFRAAECNQAANELLEELTKSI
;
A
#
# COMPACT_ATOMS: atom_id res chain seq x y z
N VAL A 1 -13.14 -20.05 -9.59
CA VAL A 1 -13.27 -19.54 -8.22
C VAL A 1 -11.98 -18.81 -7.89
N ARG A 2 -12.09 -17.65 -7.22
CA ARG A 2 -10.96 -16.86 -6.73
C ARG A 2 -11.19 -16.59 -5.25
N TRP A 3 -10.23 -16.90 -4.42
CA TRP A 3 -10.35 -16.84 -2.97
C TRP A 3 -9.34 -15.85 -2.41
N ALA A 4 -9.76 -15.01 -1.47
CA ALA A 4 -8.90 -14.16 -0.67
C ALA A 4 -9.21 -14.36 0.81
N THR A 5 -8.17 -14.61 1.62
CA THR A 5 -8.25 -14.67 3.07
C THR A 5 -7.69 -13.38 3.64
N CYS A 6 -8.45 -12.75 4.54
CA CYS A 6 -8.08 -11.47 5.12
C CYS A 6 -7.37 -11.62 6.46
N TYR A 7 -6.41 -10.74 6.68
CA TYR A 7 -5.68 -10.51 7.93
C TYR A 7 -5.79 -9.04 8.33
N SER A 8 -5.22 -8.65 9.46
CA SER A 8 -5.33 -7.28 9.99
C SER A 8 -4.83 -6.21 9.02
N ASN A 9 -3.78 -6.49 8.26
CA ASN A 9 -3.19 -5.57 7.31
C ASN A 9 -3.72 -5.70 5.86
N THR A 10 -4.70 -6.57 5.62
CA THR A 10 -5.25 -6.79 4.28
C THR A 10 -5.96 -5.55 3.75
N ASP A 11 -5.58 -5.11 2.58
CA ASP A 11 -6.27 -4.08 1.81
C ASP A 11 -6.73 -4.60 0.43
N ILE A 12 -7.21 -3.69 -0.42
CA ILE A 12 -7.65 -4.04 -1.78
C ILE A 12 -6.51 -4.64 -2.61
N SER A 13 -5.27 -4.19 -2.40
CA SER A 13 -4.11 -4.68 -3.15
C SER A 13 -3.81 -6.14 -2.84
N ASP A 14 -3.98 -6.54 -1.57
CA ASP A 14 -3.77 -7.92 -1.14
C ASP A 14 -4.88 -8.83 -1.67
N ILE A 15 -6.14 -8.38 -1.61
CA ILE A 15 -7.28 -9.10 -2.22
C ILE A 15 -7.06 -9.25 -3.72
N ALA A 16 -6.64 -8.18 -4.40
CA ALA A 16 -6.36 -8.20 -5.83
C ALA A 16 -5.25 -9.20 -6.18
N PHE A 17 -4.18 -9.23 -5.38
CA PHE A 17 -3.08 -10.17 -5.58
C PHE A 17 -3.53 -11.62 -5.37
N GLN A 18 -4.24 -11.92 -4.28
CA GLN A 18 -4.76 -13.26 -4.01
C GLN A 18 -5.73 -13.75 -5.10
N TRP A 19 -6.56 -12.84 -5.65
CA TRP A 19 -7.49 -13.20 -6.72
C TRP A 19 -6.86 -13.36 -8.09
N THR A 20 -5.74 -12.65 -8.37
CA THR A 20 -5.25 -12.51 -9.76
C THR A 20 -3.78 -12.86 -9.95
N GLU A 21 -3.02 -13.03 -8.86
CA GLU A 21 -1.55 -13.19 -8.85
C GLU A 21 -0.81 -11.99 -9.47
N LYS A 22 -1.52 -10.87 -9.68
CA LYS A 22 -1.01 -9.66 -10.31
C LYS A 22 -0.90 -8.54 -9.28
N LYS A 23 0.33 -8.15 -8.93
CA LYS A 23 0.59 -7.04 -8.00
C LYS A 23 0.09 -5.68 -8.51
N SER A 24 -0.25 -5.58 -9.77
CA SER A 24 -0.58 -4.34 -10.47
C SER A 24 -2.08 -3.96 -10.48
N LEU A 25 -2.98 -4.89 -10.16
CA LEU A 25 -4.43 -4.64 -10.18
C LEU A 25 -4.93 -4.11 -8.83
N ARG A 26 -4.37 -2.98 -8.37
CA ARG A 26 -4.69 -2.38 -7.06
C ARG A 26 -5.78 -1.32 -7.12
N ASP A 27 -6.05 -0.78 -8.30
CA ASP A 27 -7.16 0.12 -8.54
C ASP A 27 -8.48 -0.66 -8.55
N ILE A 28 -9.47 -0.18 -7.80
CA ILE A 28 -10.79 -0.84 -7.67
C ILE A 28 -11.45 -1.02 -9.04
N SER A 29 -11.38 -0.01 -9.90
CA SER A 29 -12.01 -0.03 -11.22
C SER A 29 -11.32 -1.04 -12.15
N ALA A 30 -9.98 -1.09 -12.16
CA ALA A 30 -9.20 -2.07 -12.91
C ALA A 30 -9.48 -3.49 -12.43
N LEU A 31 -9.50 -3.71 -11.13
CA LEU A 31 -9.80 -5.01 -10.51
C LEU A 31 -11.23 -5.47 -10.84
N THR A 32 -12.21 -4.58 -10.66
CA THR A 32 -13.62 -4.84 -11.00
C THR A 32 -13.77 -5.19 -12.48
N THR A 33 -13.10 -4.44 -13.37
CA THR A 33 -13.12 -4.72 -14.80
C THR A 33 -12.49 -6.07 -15.13
N TYR A 34 -11.35 -6.42 -14.50
CA TYR A 34 -10.66 -7.69 -14.73
C TYR A 34 -11.46 -8.88 -14.23
N CYS A 35 -11.95 -8.82 -12.99
CA CYS A 35 -12.69 -9.91 -12.35
C CYS A 35 -14.15 -9.99 -12.80
N GLY A 36 -14.77 -8.86 -13.11
CA GLY A 36 -16.20 -8.76 -13.43
C GLY A 36 -16.56 -9.06 -14.88
N LYS A 37 -15.59 -9.14 -15.81
CA LYS A 37 -15.86 -9.48 -17.23
C LYS A 37 -16.43 -10.88 -17.45
N ASN A 38 -16.03 -11.83 -16.62
CA ASN A 38 -16.38 -13.25 -16.73
C ASN A 38 -17.28 -13.66 -15.57
N LYS A 39 -17.97 -14.80 -15.72
CA LYS A 39 -18.70 -15.46 -14.62
C LYS A 39 -17.71 -16.07 -13.64
N ASN A 40 -17.15 -15.26 -12.75
CA ASN A 40 -16.27 -15.67 -11.67
C ASN A 40 -17.07 -15.81 -10.37
N LEU A 41 -16.63 -16.71 -9.48
CA LEU A 41 -16.99 -16.67 -8.07
C LEU A 41 -15.80 -16.06 -7.32
N LEU A 42 -16.00 -14.89 -6.73
CA LEU A 42 -15.03 -14.16 -5.93
C LEU A 42 -15.38 -14.34 -4.45
N ILE A 43 -14.43 -14.83 -3.67
CA ILE A 43 -14.63 -15.11 -2.24
C ILE A 43 -13.69 -14.20 -1.45
N ILE A 44 -14.23 -13.54 -0.42
CA ILE A 44 -13.46 -12.82 0.61
C ILE A 44 -13.80 -13.47 1.94
N ASP A 45 -12.79 -14.04 2.58
CA ASP A 45 -12.94 -14.77 3.83
C ASP A 45 -12.27 -14.04 5.00
N GLU A 46 -12.74 -14.28 6.22
CA GLU A 46 -12.23 -13.71 7.47
C GLU A 46 -12.23 -12.17 7.50
N ILE A 47 -13.24 -11.55 6.89
CA ILE A 47 -13.30 -10.07 6.76
C ILE A 47 -13.30 -9.32 8.11
N GLN A 48 -13.74 -9.96 9.18
CA GLN A 48 -13.71 -9.39 10.53
C GLN A 48 -12.30 -9.21 11.10
N GLU A 49 -11.29 -9.83 10.49
CA GLU A 49 -9.89 -9.66 10.90
C GLU A 49 -9.28 -8.38 10.33
N VAL A 50 -9.89 -7.81 9.29
CA VAL A 50 -9.40 -6.60 8.63
C VAL A 50 -9.46 -5.40 9.57
N HIS A 51 -8.38 -4.66 9.64
CA HIS A 51 -8.34 -3.41 10.40
C HIS A 51 -9.40 -2.42 9.89
N SER A 52 -10.06 -1.70 10.80
CA SER A 52 -11.14 -0.75 10.48
C SER A 52 -10.75 0.28 9.41
N ARG A 53 -9.47 0.64 9.36
CA ARG A 53 -8.87 1.54 8.37
C ARG A 53 -9.10 1.11 6.91
N HIS A 54 -9.19 -0.20 6.64
CA HIS A 54 -9.29 -0.74 5.28
C HIS A 54 -10.73 -1.17 4.89
N ILE A 55 -11.64 -1.25 5.86
CA ILE A 55 -13.03 -1.73 5.64
C ILE A 55 -13.76 -0.87 4.60
N GLU A 56 -13.63 0.45 4.65
CA GLU A 56 -14.29 1.34 3.68
C GLU A 56 -13.84 1.07 2.24
N GLY A 57 -12.54 0.85 2.03
CA GLY A 57 -11.99 0.52 0.71
C GLY A 57 -12.57 -0.79 0.16
N ILE A 58 -12.62 -1.83 0.99
CA ILE A 58 -13.22 -3.12 0.62
C ILE A 58 -14.72 -2.95 0.34
N GLY A 59 -15.43 -2.14 1.14
CA GLY A 59 -16.84 -1.81 0.90
C GLY A 59 -17.07 -1.15 -0.47
N LYS A 60 -16.20 -0.24 -0.89
CA LYS A 60 -16.24 0.37 -2.22
C LYS A 60 -16.02 -0.67 -3.32
N LEU A 61 -15.08 -1.60 -3.16
CA LEU A 61 -14.86 -2.71 -4.10
C LEU A 61 -16.12 -3.57 -4.22
N LEU A 62 -16.71 -3.99 -3.10
CA LEU A 62 -17.95 -4.79 -3.10
C LEU A 62 -19.09 -4.07 -3.80
N ASN A 63 -19.26 -2.77 -3.55
CA ASN A 63 -20.30 -1.96 -4.17
C ASN A 63 -20.14 -1.84 -5.69
N GLN A 64 -18.91 -1.82 -6.21
CA GLN A 64 -18.67 -1.84 -7.67
C GLN A 64 -18.86 -3.24 -8.27
N LEU A 65 -18.50 -4.31 -7.53
CA LEU A 65 -18.62 -5.68 -8.02
C LEU A 65 -20.07 -6.16 -8.13
N LYS A 66 -21.00 -5.62 -7.35
CA LYS A 66 -22.43 -6.04 -7.39
C LYS A 66 -23.08 -5.89 -8.78
N ASP A 67 -22.62 -4.92 -9.56
CA ASP A 67 -23.15 -4.64 -10.91
C ASP A 67 -22.37 -5.41 -12.01
N SER A 68 -21.41 -6.24 -11.62
CA SER A 68 -20.58 -7.03 -12.52
C SER A 68 -21.22 -8.39 -12.88
N ARG A 69 -20.56 -9.17 -13.75
CA ARG A 69 -20.97 -10.55 -14.06
C ARG A 69 -20.44 -11.59 -13.05
N ALA A 70 -19.60 -11.18 -12.12
CA ALA A 70 -19.07 -12.05 -11.09
C ALA A 70 -20.10 -12.24 -9.97
N ALA A 71 -20.15 -13.45 -9.39
CA ALA A 71 -20.79 -13.67 -8.10
C ALA A 71 -19.77 -13.38 -6.99
N VAL A 72 -20.20 -12.68 -5.94
CA VAL A 72 -19.34 -12.33 -4.79
C VAL A 72 -19.89 -13.02 -3.53
N LEU A 73 -19.03 -13.71 -2.81
CA LEU A 73 -19.31 -14.30 -1.51
C LEU A 73 -18.38 -13.67 -0.47
N VAL A 74 -18.96 -13.05 0.55
CA VAL A 74 -18.23 -12.53 1.71
C VAL A 74 -18.53 -13.41 2.90
N ILE A 75 -17.47 -13.97 3.51
CA ILE A 75 -17.56 -14.78 4.72
C ILE A 75 -17.10 -13.91 5.89
N VAL A 76 -17.99 -13.71 6.84
CA VAL A 76 -17.78 -12.81 7.97
C VAL A 76 -18.43 -13.36 9.23
N ARG A 77 -17.84 -13.08 10.37
CA ARG A 77 -18.47 -13.27 11.68
C ARG A 77 -19.27 -12.04 12.04
N SER A 78 -20.31 -12.23 12.84
CA SER A 78 -21.11 -11.11 13.34
C SER A 78 -20.26 -10.19 14.26
N PRO A 79 -20.41 -8.87 14.16
CA PRO A 79 -21.30 -8.13 13.25
C PRO A 79 -20.73 -7.99 11.83
N ASN A 80 -21.63 -8.00 10.83
CA ASN A 80 -21.26 -7.76 9.43
C ASN A 80 -20.96 -6.25 9.22
N PRO A 81 -19.73 -5.86 8.80
CA PRO A 81 -19.39 -4.45 8.61
C PRO A 81 -19.99 -3.84 7.33
N PHE A 82 -20.63 -4.63 6.47
CA PHE A 82 -21.15 -4.21 5.16
C PHE A 82 -22.67 -4.20 5.06
N ASN A 83 -23.40 -4.15 6.18
CA ASN A 83 -24.88 -4.12 6.22
C ASN A 83 -25.48 -2.96 5.40
N TYR A 84 -24.69 -1.90 5.15
CA TYR A 84 -25.11 -0.72 4.40
C TYR A 84 -25.05 -0.91 2.89
N ILE A 85 -24.45 -2.01 2.37
CA ILE A 85 -24.36 -2.26 0.94
C ILE A 85 -25.62 -2.99 0.47
N GLU A 86 -26.45 -2.28 -0.28
CA GLU A 86 -27.66 -2.86 -0.87
C GLU A 86 -27.32 -3.88 -1.98
N GLY A 87 -28.16 -4.89 -2.13
CA GLY A 87 -28.04 -5.91 -3.18
C GLY A 87 -27.29 -7.18 -2.75
N PHE A 88 -26.79 -7.26 -1.53
CA PHE A 88 -26.29 -8.50 -0.93
C PHE A 88 -27.37 -9.17 -0.09
N SER A 89 -27.47 -10.51 -0.21
CA SER A 89 -28.30 -11.35 0.63
C SER A 89 -27.46 -11.94 1.76
N GLU A 90 -27.90 -11.76 2.98
CA GLU A 90 -27.24 -12.34 4.15
C GLU A 90 -27.78 -13.76 4.40
N TYR A 91 -26.86 -14.71 4.57
CA TYR A 91 -27.18 -16.08 4.98
C TYR A 91 -26.42 -16.41 6.26
N ARG A 92 -27.15 -16.65 7.35
CA ARG A 92 -26.55 -16.99 8.63
C ARG A 92 -26.37 -18.50 8.73
N LEU A 93 -25.10 -18.93 8.87
CA LEU A 93 -24.80 -20.32 9.21
C LEU A 93 -25.09 -20.56 10.70
N LEU A 94 -25.95 -21.52 10.96
CA LEU A 94 -26.22 -22.01 12.30
C LEU A 94 -25.29 -23.18 12.63
N GLY A 95 -25.26 -23.61 13.88
CA GLY A 95 -24.60 -24.85 14.27
C GLY A 95 -25.16 -26.06 13.52
N LEU A 96 -24.42 -27.17 13.53
CA LEU A 96 -24.83 -28.44 12.95
C LEU A 96 -26.13 -28.92 13.60
N ASN A 97 -26.99 -29.53 12.80
CA ASN A 97 -28.16 -30.23 13.34
C ASN A 97 -27.73 -31.48 14.11
N ASP A 98 -28.67 -32.09 14.84
CA ASP A 98 -28.41 -33.24 15.70
C ASP A 98 -27.73 -34.39 14.96
N ASN A 99 -28.23 -34.76 13.76
CA ASN A 99 -27.67 -35.86 12.98
C ASN A 99 -26.24 -35.59 12.48
N ASP A 100 -26.00 -34.38 11.96
CA ASP A 100 -24.69 -34.02 11.43
C ASP A 100 -23.68 -33.78 12.57
N GLY A 101 -24.12 -33.20 13.70
CA GLY A 101 -23.30 -33.02 14.89
C GLY A 101 -22.84 -34.34 15.51
N LYS A 102 -23.72 -35.36 15.56
CA LYS A 102 -23.40 -36.71 16.06
C LYS A 102 -22.29 -37.37 15.23
N ASN A 103 -22.21 -37.08 13.94
CA ASN A 103 -21.18 -37.67 13.08
C ASN A 103 -19.76 -37.16 13.41
N LEU A 104 -19.63 -36.04 14.15
CA LEU A 104 -18.35 -35.52 14.61
C LEU A 104 -17.91 -36.11 15.95
N LEU A 105 -18.82 -36.80 16.67
CA LEU A 105 -18.52 -37.42 17.95
C LEU A 105 -17.99 -38.84 17.78
N PRO A 106 -17.24 -39.39 18.76
CA PRO A 106 -16.83 -40.81 18.76
C PRO A 106 -18.01 -41.75 18.65
N LYS A 107 -17.88 -42.80 17.82
CA LYS A 107 -18.96 -43.73 17.51
C LYS A 107 -19.41 -44.60 18.69
N GLU A 108 -18.62 -44.66 19.74
CA GLU A 108 -18.84 -45.42 20.95
C GLU A 108 -19.85 -44.75 21.90
N ILE A 109 -20.26 -43.52 21.61
CA ILE A 109 -21.16 -42.75 22.46
C ILE A 109 -22.61 -43.14 22.15
N ASP A 110 -23.40 -43.37 23.22
CA ASP A 110 -24.83 -43.62 23.11
C ASP A 110 -25.55 -42.45 22.37
N GLN A 111 -26.54 -42.80 21.56
CA GLN A 111 -27.28 -41.86 20.71
C GLN A 111 -27.97 -40.72 21.49
N GLU A 112 -28.48 -41.02 22.67
CA GLU A 112 -29.16 -40.07 23.54
C GLU A 112 -28.15 -39.07 24.12
N LYS A 113 -27.02 -39.57 24.63
CA LYS A 113 -25.91 -38.77 25.12
C LYS A 113 -25.27 -37.95 24.00
N ALA A 114 -25.13 -38.49 22.80
CA ALA A 114 -24.63 -37.76 21.66
C ALA A 114 -25.54 -36.57 21.28
N SER A 115 -26.87 -36.74 21.35
CA SER A 115 -27.84 -35.65 21.18
C SER A 115 -27.69 -34.54 22.24
N GLU A 116 -27.51 -34.97 23.50
CA GLU A 116 -27.29 -34.04 24.61
C GLU A 116 -26.05 -33.20 24.38
N ILE A 117 -24.94 -33.82 23.98
CA ILE A 117 -23.66 -33.12 23.68
C ILE A 117 -23.82 -32.13 22.53
N VAL A 118 -24.45 -32.54 21.41
CA VAL A 118 -24.68 -31.65 20.27
C VAL A 118 -25.53 -30.46 20.68
N THR A 119 -26.55 -30.66 21.49
CA THR A 119 -27.41 -29.61 21.97
C THR A 119 -26.67 -28.65 22.91
N ALA A 120 -25.94 -29.19 23.89
CA ALA A 120 -25.20 -28.40 24.86
C ALA A 120 -24.10 -27.53 24.22
N LEU A 121 -23.46 -28.02 23.15
CA LEU A 121 -22.43 -27.30 22.40
C LEU A 121 -23.00 -26.50 21.21
N GLY A 122 -24.33 -26.36 21.12
CA GLY A 122 -25.00 -25.58 20.07
C GLY A 122 -24.72 -26.06 18.64
N GLY A 123 -24.31 -27.32 18.46
CA GLY A 123 -23.87 -27.86 17.18
C GLY A 123 -22.58 -27.20 16.63
N HIS A 124 -21.80 -26.52 17.45
CA HIS A 124 -20.58 -25.84 16.99
C HIS A 124 -19.50 -26.86 16.57
N PRO A 125 -19.08 -26.93 15.27
CA PRO A 125 -18.25 -28.00 14.76
C PRO A 125 -16.93 -28.19 15.53
N LEU A 126 -16.22 -27.09 15.80
CA LEU A 126 -14.95 -27.16 16.54
C LEU A 126 -15.15 -27.60 17.98
N ALA A 127 -16.20 -27.14 18.68
CA ALA A 127 -16.46 -27.54 20.05
C ALA A 127 -16.82 -29.03 20.14
N LEU A 128 -17.58 -29.55 19.17
CA LEU A 128 -17.87 -30.98 19.05
C LEU A 128 -16.61 -31.82 18.79
N HIS A 129 -15.71 -31.31 17.95
CA HIS A 129 -14.43 -31.97 17.66
C HIS A 129 -13.50 -32.00 18.88
N LEU A 130 -13.49 -30.93 19.67
CA LEU A 130 -12.69 -30.80 20.91
C LEU A 130 -13.29 -31.53 22.11
N TRP A 131 -14.51 -32.02 22.00
CA TRP A 131 -15.17 -32.74 23.10
C TRP A 131 -14.53 -34.10 23.35
N SER A 132 -14.35 -34.47 24.62
CA SER A 132 -13.92 -35.80 25.07
C SER A 132 -14.85 -36.30 26.17
N PRO A 133 -14.90 -37.64 26.43
CA PRO A 133 -15.72 -38.20 27.51
C PRO A 133 -15.48 -37.60 28.92
N GLU A 134 -14.33 -36.99 29.11
CA GLU A 134 -13.91 -36.37 30.35
C GLU A 134 -14.27 -34.88 30.41
N SER A 135 -14.83 -34.32 29.32
CA SER A 135 -15.22 -32.92 29.25
C SER A 135 -16.51 -32.65 30.00
N GLU A 136 -16.54 -31.58 30.77
CA GLU A 136 -17.76 -31.04 31.37
C GLU A 136 -18.57 -30.29 30.30
N LEU A 137 -19.87 -30.56 30.21
CA LEU A 137 -20.74 -29.87 29.28
C LEU A 137 -21.19 -28.52 29.90
N PRO A 138 -21.26 -27.45 29.11
CA PRO A 138 -21.77 -26.18 29.58
C PRO A 138 -23.26 -26.29 29.93
N ALA A 139 -23.69 -25.53 30.95
CA ALA A 139 -25.08 -25.52 31.38
C ALA A 139 -26.03 -24.84 30.39
N GLU A 140 -25.49 -23.92 29.57
CA GLU A 140 -26.24 -23.15 28.56
C GLU A 140 -25.56 -23.24 27.19
N VAL A 141 -26.35 -23.24 26.12
CA VAL A 141 -25.86 -23.35 24.72
C VAL A 141 -24.96 -22.17 24.32
N GLU A 142 -25.10 -21.02 24.99
CA GLU A 142 -24.27 -19.84 24.74
C GLU A 142 -22.88 -19.89 25.38
N ALA A 143 -22.60 -20.91 26.20
CA ALA A 143 -21.36 -21.05 26.97
C ALA A 143 -20.26 -21.87 26.29
N VAL A 144 -20.20 -21.90 24.94
CA VAL A 144 -19.11 -22.54 24.20
C VAL A 144 -17.73 -21.96 24.58
N GLN A 145 -17.68 -20.69 24.94
CA GLN A 145 -16.44 -20.05 25.44
C GLN A 145 -15.98 -20.66 26.76
N GLU A 146 -16.91 -20.86 27.69
CA GLU A 146 -16.66 -21.48 29.00
C GLU A 146 -16.22 -22.94 28.85
N PHE A 147 -16.79 -23.67 27.89
CA PHE A 147 -16.36 -25.01 27.52
C PHE A 147 -14.90 -25.03 27.04
N VAL A 148 -14.53 -24.12 26.14
CA VAL A 148 -13.17 -24.01 25.61
C VAL A 148 -12.17 -23.66 26.74
N GLU A 149 -12.54 -22.73 27.61
CA GLU A 149 -11.69 -22.34 28.76
C GLU A 149 -11.44 -23.52 29.69
N SER A 150 -12.52 -24.18 30.15
CA SER A 150 -12.44 -25.21 31.18
C SER A 150 -11.92 -26.56 30.67
N ASN A 151 -12.21 -26.92 29.42
CA ASN A 151 -11.89 -28.26 28.89
C ASN A 151 -10.72 -28.29 27.91
N VAL A 152 -10.33 -27.16 27.35
CA VAL A 152 -9.25 -27.08 26.39
C VAL A 152 -8.07 -26.28 26.97
N ILE A 153 -8.26 -24.97 27.23
CA ILE A 153 -7.17 -24.09 27.63
C ILE A 153 -6.61 -24.46 29.00
N SER A 154 -7.47 -24.80 29.97
CA SER A 154 -7.05 -25.16 31.33
C SER A 154 -6.21 -26.45 31.43
N LYS A 155 -6.28 -27.31 30.41
CA LYS A 155 -5.54 -28.60 30.36
C LYS A 155 -4.18 -28.48 29.67
N LEU A 156 -3.88 -27.36 29.02
CA LEU A 156 -2.62 -27.15 28.33
C LEU A 156 -1.46 -27.02 29.30
N THR A 157 -0.31 -27.55 28.90
CA THR A 157 0.96 -27.33 29.63
C THR A 157 1.35 -25.85 29.56
N LYS A 158 2.27 -25.45 30.45
CA LYS A 158 2.80 -24.07 30.46
C LYS A 158 3.48 -23.71 29.13
N GLY A 159 4.18 -24.67 28.50
CA GLY A 159 4.80 -24.46 27.20
C GLY A 159 3.75 -24.22 26.12
N ALA A 160 2.72 -25.07 26.05
CA ALA A 160 1.63 -24.92 25.11
C ALA A 160 0.85 -23.61 25.31
N LEU A 161 0.63 -23.19 26.57
CA LEU A 161 0.01 -21.88 26.86
C LEU A 161 0.89 -20.71 26.39
N SER A 162 2.21 -20.78 26.56
CA SER A 162 3.15 -19.76 26.10
C SER A 162 3.12 -19.63 24.57
N THR A 163 3.18 -20.76 23.86
CA THR A 163 3.08 -20.78 22.40
C THR A 163 1.72 -20.27 21.92
N LEU A 164 0.62 -20.68 22.58
CA LEU A 164 -0.73 -20.23 22.25
C LEU A 164 -0.90 -18.71 22.44
N ASP A 165 -0.29 -18.16 23.50
CA ASP A 165 -0.30 -16.73 23.80
C ASP A 165 0.36 -15.93 22.67
N GLU A 166 1.54 -16.37 22.26
CA GLU A 166 2.28 -15.71 21.17
C GLU A 166 1.53 -15.76 19.85
N LEU A 167 1.09 -16.94 19.45
CA LEU A 167 0.30 -17.11 18.22
C LEU A 167 -1.03 -16.32 18.27
N SER A 168 -1.63 -16.21 19.46
CA SER A 168 -2.84 -15.41 19.64
C SER A 168 -2.59 -13.92 19.58
N LEU A 169 -1.41 -13.43 19.93
CA LEU A 169 -1.03 -12.01 19.86
C LEU A 169 -0.65 -11.58 18.45
N SER A 170 -0.12 -12.49 17.65
CA SER A 170 0.37 -12.17 16.31
C SER A 170 -0.75 -11.62 15.42
N PRO A 171 -0.46 -10.57 14.61
CA PRO A 171 -1.41 -10.04 13.63
C PRO A 171 -1.54 -10.91 12.37
N VAL A 172 -0.65 -11.90 12.19
CA VAL A 172 -0.62 -12.82 11.04
C VAL A 172 -0.17 -14.22 11.48
N PRO A 173 -0.46 -15.26 10.68
CA PRO A 173 0.07 -16.60 10.94
C PRO A 173 1.61 -16.62 10.92
N LEU A 174 2.21 -17.41 11.83
CA LEU A 174 3.66 -17.52 12.02
C LEU A 174 4.19 -18.88 11.56
N GLU A 175 5.41 -18.89 11.05
CA GLU A 175 6.22 -20.09 10.88
C GLU A 175 6.81 -20.51 12.22
N GLU A 176 7.11 -21.80 12.39
CA GLU A 176 7.64 -22.31 13.67
C GLU A 176 8.93 -21.61 14.11
N ASN A 177 9.80 -21.25 13.16
CA ASN A 177 11.05 -20.53 13.41
C ASN A 177 10.87 -19.05 13.78
N GLU A 178 9.68 -18.49 13.60
CA GLU A 178 9.32 -17.12 13.94
C GLU A 178 8.76 -17.01 15.38
N ILE A 179 8.48 -18.15 16.02
CA ILE A 179 7.89 -18.24 17.36
C ILE A 179 9.04 -18.31 18.38
N TYR A 180 9.05 -17.39 19.36
CA TYR A 180 10.12 -17.36 20.38
C TYR A 180 10.06 -18.56 21.36
N ASP A 181 8.87 -19.14 21.58
CA ASP A 181 8.67 -20.34 22.40
C ASP A 181 7.78 -21.34 21.66
N SER A 182 8.38 -22.11 20.76
CA SER A 182 7.69 -23.12 19.96
C SER A 182 7.53 -24.48 20.67
N THR A 183 7.94 -24.58 21.95
CA THR A 183 7.95 -25.87 22.69
C THR A 183 6.58 -26.52 22.80
N GLY A 184 5.51 -25.74 22.75
CA GLY A 184 4.13 -26.22 22.85
C GLY A 184 3.44 -26.50 21.53
N ILE A 185 4.08 -26.25 20.37
CA ILE A 185 3.41 -26.32 19.06
C ILE A 185 2.85 -27.73 18.76
N GLY A 186 3.59 -28.77 19.11
CA GLY A 186 3.14 -30.17 18.92
C GLY A 186 1.91 -30.50 19.77
N GLU A 187 1.86 -30.07 21.04
CA GLU A 187 0.69 -30.25 21.90
C GLU A 187 -0.53 -29.51 21.38
N LEU A 188 -0.34 -28.29 20.87
CA LEU A 188 -1.41 -27.50 20.30
C LEU A 188 -1.95 -28.12 19.00
N ASP A 189 -1.09 -28.68 18.17
CA ASP A 189 -1.47 -29.37 16.95
C ASP A 189 -2.20 -30.68 17.25
N ASP A 190 -1.65 -31.53 18.11
CA ASP A 190 -2.27 -32.78 18.56
C ASP A 190 -3.66 -32.55 19.18
N SER A 191 -3.85 -31.40 19.82
CA SER A 191 -5.13 -30.96 20.41
C SER A 191 -6.08 -30.30 19.41
N ALA A 192 -5.74 -30.26 18.11
CA ALA A 192 -6.51 -29.60 17.06
C ALA A 192 -6.84 -28.13 17.37
N ILE A 193 -5.95 -27.43 18.06
CA ILE A 193 -6.08 -26.01 18.41
C ILE A 193 -5.57 -25.13 17.26
N LEU A 194 -4.60 -25.63 16.49
CA LEU A 194 -3.99 -24.93 15.37
C LEU A 194 -4.68 -25.21 14.05
N ARG A 195 -4.60 -24.24 13.17
CA ARG A 195 -4.83 -24.41 11.73
C ARG A 195 -3.57 -23.99 10.97
N TRP A 196 -3.27 -24.73 9.91
CA TRP A 196 -2.06 -24.56 9.13
C TRP A 196 -2.37 -23.97 7.76
N PHE A 197 -1.53 -23.08 7.31
CA PHE A 197 -1.49 -22.49 5.97
C PHE A 197 -0.08 -22.69 5.41
N GLU A 198 0.11 -23.78 4.67
CA GLU A 198 1.46 -24.22 4.28
C GLU A 198 2.32 -24.50 5.52
N GLU A 199 3.38 -23.71 5.73
CA GLU A 199 4.29 -23.84 6.89
C GLU A 199 3.93 -22.87 8.05
N LYS A 200 2.86 -22.10 7.92
CA LYS A 200 2.43 -21.10 8.91
C LYS A 200 1.25 -21.62 9.72
N SER A 201 1.28 -21.33 11.01
CA SER A 201 0.23 -21.73 11.94
C SER A 201 -0.42 -20.54 12.62
N GLU A 202 -1.67 -20.68 12.97
CA GLU A 202 -2.42 -19.80 13.87
C GLU A 202 -3.45 -20.58 14.65
N PRO A 203 -3.86 -20.12 15.86
CA PRO A 203 -4.94 -20.77 16.60
C PRO A 203 -6.27 -20.61 15.87
N HIS A 204 -7.15 -21.60 16.00
CA HIS A 204 -8.55 -21.43 15.62
C HIS A 204 -9.15 -20.20 16.31
N HIS A 205 -9.93 -19.40 15.58
CA HIS A 205 -10.43 -18.10 16.07
C HIS A 205 -11.19 -18.19 17.39
N LEU A 206 -11.98 -19.25 17.60
CA LEU A 206 -12.67 -19.45 18.86
C LEU A 206 -11.67 -19.54 20.02
N ILE A 207 -10.64 -20.35 19.88
CA ILE A 207 -9.58 -20.54 20.90
C ILE A 207 -8.83 -19.24 21.12
N ARG A 208 -8.41 -18.57 20.02
CA ARG A 208 -7.72 -17.28 20.06
C ARG A 208 -8.53 -16.22 20.81
N ASN A 209 -9.82 -16.09 20.51
CA ASN A 209 -10.69 -15.09 21.13
C ASN A 209 -10.92 -15.38 22.61
N VAL A 210 -11.18 -16.64 22.98
CA VAL A 210 -11.29 -17.05 24.39
C VAL A 210 -9.99 -16.78 25.11
N ARG A 211 -8.84 -17.16 24.55
CA ARG A 211 -7.55 -16.92 25.19
C ARG A 211 -7.29 -15.42 25.40
N ARG A 212 -7.54 -14.59 24.38
CA ARG A 212 -7.40 -13.13 24.47
C ARG A 212 -8.31 -12.49 25.54
N SER A 213 -9.51 -13.02 25.75
CA SER A 213 -10.45 -12.51 26.75
C SER A 213 -10.03 -12.79 28.19
N LEU A 214 -9.15 -13.78 28.39
CA LEU A 214 -8.63 -14.14 29.72
C LEU A 214 -7.47 -13.26 30.19
N TRP A 215 -6.85 -12.48 29.30
CA TRP A 215 -5.71 -11.65 29.66
C TRP A 215 -6.14 -10.36 30.34
N SER A 216 -5.50 -10.03 31.44
CA SER A 216 -5.51 -8.68 31.96
C SER A 216 -4.77 -7.71 31.01
N GLU A 217 -5.07 -6.44 31.10
CA GLU A 217 -4.40 -5.40 30.30
C GLU A 217 -2.88 -5.39 30.53
N ILE A 218 -2.44 -5.60 31.77
CA ILE A 218 -1.02 -5.66 32.15
C ILE A 218 -0.34 -6.89 31.53
N GLU A 219 -0.98 -8.04 31.59
CA GLU A 219 -0.44 -9.27 30.96
C GLU A 219 -0.31 -9.09 29.45
N ARG A 220 -1.35 -8.60 28.79
CA ARG A 220 -1.34 -8.32 27.35
C ARG A 220 -0.21 -7.37 26.96
N LYS A 221 -0.04 -6.27 27.71
CA LYS A 221 1.05 -5.32 27.49
C LYS A 221 2.43 -5.98 27.62
N ASN A 222 2.66 -6.77 28.67
CA ASN A 222 3.91 -7.48 28.90
C ASN A 222 4.22 -8.50 27.79
N MET A 223 3.20 -9.20 27.30
CA MET A 223 3.36 -10.15 26.20
C MET A 223 3.71 -9.44 24.89
N HIS A 224 3.05 -8.32 24.57
CA HIS A 224 3.43 -7.51 23.43
C HIS A 224 4.87 -6.99 23.53
N GLN A 225 5.33 -6.60 24.72
CA GLN A 225 6.71 -6.17 24.92
C GLN A 225 7.73 -7.30 24.69
N LYS A 226 7.44 -8.53 25.15
CA LYS A 226 8.28 -9.70 24.85
C LYS A 226 8.33 -9.99 23.35
N ALA A 227 7.19 -9.98 22.70
CA ALA A 227 7.11 -10.19 21.25
C ALA A 227 7.87 -9.11 20.49
N ALA A 228 7.76 -7.83 20.87
CA ALA A 228 8.52 -6.74 20.27
C ALA A 228 10.04 -6.95 20.39
N ASN A 229 10.51 -7.39 21.56
CA ASN A 229 11.93 -7.69 21.76
C ASN A 229 12.41 -8.84 20.87
N HIS A 230 11.65 -9.92 20.79
CA HIS A 230 11.96 -11.04 19.90
C HIS A 230 12.04 -10.61 18.44
N TRP A 231 11.02 -9.91 17.94
CA TRP A 231 10.97 -9.45 16.56
C TRP A 231 12.03 -8.39 16.22
N SER A 232 12.58 -7.68 17.22
CA SER A 232 13.68 -6.74 17.02
C SER A 232 15.02 -7.42 16.71
N GLU A 233 15.16 -8.71 17.01
CA GLU A 233 16.34 -9.54 16.72
C GLU A 233 16.28 -10.20 15.33
N ILE A 234 15.11 -10.17 14.68
CA ILE A 234 14.88 -10.75 13.36
C ILE A 234 14.97 -9.65 12.29
N GLU A 235 15.68 -9.93 11.20
CA GLU A 235 15.82 -9.00 10.09
C GLU A 235 14.73 -9.20 9.03
N GLY A 236 14.34 -8.13 8.37
CA GLY A 236 13.45 -8.16 7.23
C GLY A 236 12.19 -7.30 7.37
N GLU A 237 11.46 -7.17 6.26
CA GLU A 237 10.27 -6.30 6.19
C GLU A 237 9.14 -6.80 7.11
N LYS A 238 8.94 -8.12 7.17
CA LYS A 238 7.93 -8.74 8.04
C LYS A 238 8.26 -8.46 9.50
N ALA A 239 9.51 -8.65 9.90
CA ALA A 239 9.94 -8.43 11.27
C ALA A 239 9.78 -6.96 11.70
N LEU A 240 10.18 -6.02 10.85
CA LEU A 240 10.07 -4.58 11.15
C LEU A 240 8.62 -4.17 11.45
N TRP A 241 7.64 -4.61 10.65
CA TRP A 241 6.27 -4.19 10.89
C TRP A 241 5.62 -4.93 12.07
N ILE A 242 5.94 -6.21 12.31
CA ILE A 242 5.42 -6.96 13.47
C ILE A 242 6.03 -6.42 14.77
N GLU A 243 7.32 -6.12 14.79
CA GLU A 243 7.97 -5.42 15.91
C GLU A 243 7.24 -4.10 16.23
N THR A 244 7.00 -3.29 15.17
CA THR A 244 6.34 -2.00 15.32
C THR A 244 4.91 -2.16 15.83
N TYR A 245 4.15 -3.14 15.32
CA TYR A 245 2.82 -3.49 15.81
C TYR A 245 2.84 -3.82 17.31
N HIS A 246 3.78 -4.66 17.76
CA HIS A 246 3.88 -5.03 19.16
C HIS A 246 4.33 -3.87 20.04
N LYS A 247 5.22 -3.00 19.59
CA LYS A 247 5.61 -1.78 20.31
C LYS A 247 4.44 -0.83 20.52
N ILE A 248 3.61 -0.62 19.52
CA ILE A 248 2.41 0.20 19.64
C ILE A 248 1.46 -0.43 20.66
N ASN A 249 1.17 -1.73 20.56
CA ASN A 249 0.22 -2.39 21.44
C ASN A 249 0.74 -2.60 22.89
N SER A 250 2.05 -2.52 23.11
CA SER A 250 2.61 -2.43 24.46
C SER A 250 2.65 -1.02 25.03
N ASN A 251 2.31 -0.02 24.19
CA ASN A 251 2.45 1.41 24.50
C ASN A 251 3.90 1.75 24.97
N ASP A 252 4.90 1.15 24.27
CA ASP A 252 6.32 1.31 24.53
C ASP A 252 7.01 1.83 23.27
N PHE A 253 6.69 3.07 22.93
CA PHE A 253 7.26 3.75 21.76
C PHE A 253 7.47 5.23 22.05
N GLU A 254 8.41 5.83 21.33
CA GLU A 254 8.64 7.27 21.24
C GLU A 254 8.22 7.71 19.83
N SER A 255 7.39 8.74 19.73
CA SER A 255 6.74 9.18 18.49
C SER A 255 7.73 9.41 17.34
N THR A 256 8.90 10.02 17.60
CA THR A 256 9.90 10.30 16.56
C THR A 256 10.47 9.01 15.97
N SER A 257 10.92 8.09 16.83
CA SER A 257 11.44 6.78 16.41
C SER A 257 10.38 5.93 15.70
N LEU A 258 9.14 6.00 16.16
CA LEU A 258 8.01 5.31 15.54
C LEU A 258 7.73 5.83 14.12
N ILE A 259 7.74 7.15 13.92
CA ILE A 259 7.55 7.79 12.61
C ILE A 259 8.61 7.33 11.62
N ASP A 260 9.86 7.18 12.03
CA ASP A 260 10.94 6.67 11.18
C ASP A 260 10.69 5.21 10.74
N LYS A 261 10.30 4.34 11.67
CA LYS A 261 9.94 2.94 11.38
C LYS A 261 8.74 2.86 10.45
N ILE A 262 7.67 3.59 10.74
CA ILE A 262 6.47 3.64 9.89
C ILE A 262 6.82 4.19 8.50
N SER A 263 7.74 5.15 8.40
CA SER A 263 8.21 5.67 7.12
C SER A 263 8.96 4.61 6.31
N ALA A 264 9.77 3.78 6.95
CA ALA A 264 10.44 2.66 6.30
C ALA A 264 9.43 1.60 5.81
N ILE A 265 8.43 1.26 6.63
CA ILE A 265 7.35 0.35 6.27
C ILE A 265 6.52 0.91 5.11
N SER A 266 6.17 2.21 5.13
CA SER A 266 5.33 2.84 4.10
C SER A 266 5.92 2.75 2.71
N ARG A 267 7.26 2.80 2.56
CA ARG A 267 7.94 2.66 1.26
C ARG A 267 7.68 1.32 0.60
N LYS A 268 7.37 0.29 1.38
CA LYS A 268 7.16 -1.09 0.92
C LYS A 268 5.68 -1.49 0.95
N ASN A 269 5.00 -1.15 2.04
CA ASN A 269 3.60 -1.45 2.27
C ASN A 269 2.89 -0.28 2.97
N SER A 270 2.32 0.62 2.17
CA SER A 270 1.59 1.78 2.67
C SER A 270 0.29 1.41 3.41
N ALA A 271 -0.30 0.24 3.12
CA ALA A 271 -1.48 -0.25 3.83
C ALA A 271 -1.15 -0.60 5.29
N THR A 272 -0.08 -1.39 5.48
CA THR A 272 0.41 -1.73 6.83
C THR A 272 0.82 -0.46 7.60
N ALA A 273 1.51 0.49 6.95
CA ALA A 273 1.86 1.76 7.58
C ALA A 273 0.62 2.56 8.01
N ALA A 274 -0.44 2.56 7.19
CA ALA A 274 -1.68 3.28 7.50
C ALA A 274 -2.38 2.71 8.75
N LEU A 275 -2.44 1.40 8.92
CA LEU A 275 -3.03 0.81 10.12
C LEU A 275 -2.18 1.09 11.37
N LEU A 276 -0.85 0.97 11.26
CA LEU A 276 0.04 1.18 12.40
C LEU A 276 0.00 2.61 12.92
N ILE A 277 -0.05 3.60 12.03
CA ILE A 277 -0.15 5.00 12.45
C ILE A 277 -1.50 5.31 13.10
N GLU A 278 -2.60 4.74 12.60
CA GLU A 278 -3.92 4.87 13.22
C GLU A 278 -3.98 4.24 14.60
N ASP A 279 -3.36 3.08 14.78
CA ASP A 279 -3.28 2.45 16.10
C ASP A 279 -2.40 3.26 17.07
N ALA A 280 -1.28 3.80 16.61
CA ALA A 280 -0.43 4.66 17.44
C ALA A 280 -1.18 5.91 17.94
N ILE A 281 -1.94 6.57 17.07
CA ILE A 281 -2.74 7.76 17.42
C ILE A 281 -3.80 7.44 18.51
N LYS A 282 -4.30 6.21 18.57
CA LYS A 282 -5.25 5.81 19.64
C LYS A 282 -4.60 5.79 21.03
N PHE A 283 -3.28 5.52 21.10
CA PHE A 283 -2.53 5.51 22.35
C PHE A 283 -1.97 6.89 22.70
N GLU A 284 -1.47 7.61 21.69
CA GLU A 284 -0.86 8.92 21.86
C GLU A 284 -1.34 9.84 20.72
N ASP A 285 -2.24 10.77 21.04
CA ASP A 285 -2.76 11.74 20.08
C ASP A 285 -1.79 12.92 19.95
N ASP A 286 -0.80 12.77 19.07
CA ASP A 286 0.28 13.72 18.81
C ASP A 286 0.17 14.28 17.38
N ASP A 287 0.40 15.58 17.22
CA ASP A 287 0.33 16.26 15.91
C ASP A 287 1.33 15.69 14.90
N ASN A 288 2.51 15.22 15.32
CA ASN A 288 3.49 14.64 14.40
C ASN A 288 3.01 13.27 13.88
N LEU A 289 2.36 12.46 14.72
CA LEU A 289 1.72 11.21 14.30
C LEU A 289 0.58 11.51 13.32
N ARG A 290 -0.26 12.51 13.59
CA ARG A 290 -1.34 12.94 12.67
C ARG A 290 -0.79 13.47 11.34
N ILE A 291 0.28 14.27 11.38
CA ILE A 291 0.99 14.74 10.18
C ILE A 291 1.49 13.54 9.36
N LYS A 292 2.05 12.52 10.01
CA LYS A 292 2.49 11.31 9.33
C LYS A 292 1.33 10.52 8.74
N ALA A 293 0.19 10.44 9.44
CA ALA A 293 -1.02 9.83 8.93
C ALA A 293 -1.54 10.55 7.67
N VAL A 294 -1.51 11.89 7.66
CA VAL A 294 -1.82 12.70 6.47
C VAL A 294 -0.89 12.38 5.31
N ASP A 295 0.42 12.27 5.54
CA ASP A 295 1.37 11.95 4.49
C ASP A 295 1.11 10.56 3.88
N ILE A 296 0.85 9.56 4.72
CA ILE A 296 0.47 8.21 4.25
C ILE A 296 -0.86 8.24 3.49
N ALA A 297 -1.84 9.00 3.96
CA ALA A 297 -3.14 9.14 3.29
C ALA A 297 -3.00 9.84 1.92
N PHE A 298 -2.09 10.81 1.76
CA PHE A 298 -1.73 11.38 0.45
C PHE A 298 -1.12 10.33 -0.48
N GLU A 299 -0.19 9.50 0.02
CA GLU A 299 0.38 8.41 -0.76
C GLU A 299 -0.69 7.43 -1.26
N ARG A 300 -1.74 7.21 -0.46
CA ARG A 300 -2.85 6.30 -0.76
C ARG A 300 -4.04 6.95 -1.45
N ALA A 301 -4.01 8.26 -1.69
CA ALA A 301 -5.12 9.05 -2.24
C ALA A 301 -6.44 8.96 -1.43
N GLU A 302 -6.34 8.90 -0.11
CA GLU A 302 -7.46 8.75 0.82
C GLU A 302 -7.89 10.13 1.37
N TYR A 303 -8.45 10.97 0.51
CA TYR A 303 -8.68 12.40 0.76
C TYR A 303 -9.58 12.69 1.98
N GLY A 304 -10.61 11.89 2.22
CA GLY A 304 -11.46 12.04 3.41
C GLY A 304 -10.71 11.83 4.73
N ILE A 305 -9.70 10.96 4.73
CA ILE A 305 -8.84 10.73 5.89
C ILE A 305 -7.90 11.93 6.11
N ILE A 306 -7.38 12.50 5.02
CA ILE A 306 -6.54 13.72 5.07
C ILE A 306 -7.31 14.85 5.73
N GLU A 307 -8.54 15.14 5.28
CA GLU A 307 -9.39 16.19 5.83
C GLU A 307 -9.66 15.97 7.32
N ASN A 308 -9.97 14.73 7.71
CA ASN A 308 -10.22 14.38 9.10
C ASN A 308 -9.00 14.69 9.99
N HIS A 309 -7.82 14.16 9.67
CA HIS A 309 -6.62 14.41 10.47
C HIS A 309 -6.22 15.89 10.46
N LEU A 310 -6.25 16.57 9.31
CA LEU A 310 -5.94 18.00 9.24
C LEU A 310 -6.87 18.84 10.14
N SER A 311 -8.13 18.47 10.29
CA SER A 311 -9.05 19.19 11.17
C SER A 311 -8.67 19.11 12.65
N MET A 312 -7.90 18.09 13.05
CA MET A 312 -7.51 17.81 14.44
C MET A 312 -6.10 18.28 14.79
N ILE A 313 -5.28 18.71 13.81
CA ILE A 313 -3.93 19.25 14.02
C ILE A 313 -4.01 20.73 14.35
N ASP A 314 -3.19 21.21 15.29
CA ASP A 314 -3.06 22.62 15.60
C ASP A 314 -2.52 23.43 14.42
N ASP A 315 -2.78 24.77 14.41
CA ASP A 315 -2.29 25.64 13.34
C ASP A 315 -0.76 25.69 13.35
N SER A 316 -0.16 25.16 12.30
CA SER A 316 1.28 25.02 12.14
C SER A 316 1.69 25.12 10.68
N PRO A 317 2.97 25.44 10.39
CA PRO A 317 3.49 25.42 9.01
C PRO A 317 3.27 24.06 8.34
N GLN A 318 3.42 22.96 9.09
CA GLN A 318 3.27 21.60 8.60
C GLN A 318 1.82 21.30 8.20
N LYS A 319 0.84 21.75 8.96
CA LYS A 319 -0.58 21.69 8.59
C LYS A 319 -0.86 22.51 7.32
N LYS A 320 -0.38 23.76 7.27
CA LYS A 320 -0.61 24.65 6.12
C LYS A 320 -0.08 24.08 4.81
N ILE A 321 1.13 23.51 4.82
CA ILE A 321 1.73 22.86 3.65
C ILE A 321 0.82 21.73 3.12
N ARG A 322 0.28 20.91 4.01
CA ARG A 322 -0.59 19.78 3.64
C ARG A 322 -1.98 20.25 3.22
N THR A 323 -2.49 21.31 3.83
CA THR A 323 -3.73 21.95 3.39
C THR A 323 -3.56 22.57 1.99
N ALA A 324 -2.44 23.20 1.71
CA ALA A 324 -2.12 23.72 0.37
C ALA A 324 -2.07 22.58 -0.67
N ARG A 325 -1.48 21.44 -0.31
CA ARG A 325 -1.48 20.24 -1.17
C ARG A 325 -2.89 19.75 -1.45
N LEU A 326 -3.77 19.71 -0.44
CA LEU A 326 -5.18 19.32 -0.61
C LEU A 326 -5.94 20.30 -1.52
N PHE A 327 -5.70 21.61 -1.38
CA PHE A 327 -6.27 22.60 -2.30
C PHE A 327 -5.83 22.38 -3.75
N ARG A 328 -4.57 22.05 -4.00
CA ARG A 328 -4.10 21.68 -5.35
C ARG A 328 -4.83 20.48 -5.93
N ILE A 329 -5.01 19.43 -5.14
CA ILE A 329 -5.76 18.23 -5.56
C ILE A 329 -7.19 18.59 -5.94
N ASN A 330 -7.81 19.50 -5.18
CA ASN A 330 -9.17 19.98 -5.45
C ASN A 330 -9.23 21.04 -6.56
N GLY A 331 -8.08 21.45 -7.13
CA GLY A 331 -8.00 22.42 -8.22
C GLY A 331 -8.00 23.89 -7.79
N ASP A 332 -7.97 24.17 -6.49
CA ASP A 332 -7.89 25.52 -5.92
C ASP A 332 -6.41 25.96 -5.80
N ILE A 333 -5.85 26.36 -6.93
CA ILE A 333 -4.43 26.70 -7.05
C ILE A 333 -4.10 28.02 -6.34
N ASP A 334 -5.02 28.99 -6.39
CA ASP A 334 -4.77 30.32 -5.79
C ASP A 334 -4.66 30.22 -4.27
N SER A 335 -5.60 29.54 -3.61
CA SER A 335 -5.54 29.29 -2.16
C SER A 335 -4.30 28.46 -1.77
N ALA A 336 -3.90 27.51 -2.61
CA ALA A 336 -2.69 26.71 -2.37
C ALA A 336 -1.43 27.59 -2.38
N LEU A 337 -1.28 28.44 -3.38
CA LEU A 337 -0.12 29.36 -3.52
C LEU A 337 -0.06 30.37 -2.37
N GLU A 338 -1.19 30.92 -1.94
CA GLU A 338 -1.26 31.85 -0.80
C GLU A 338 -0.76 31.17 0.48
N LEU A 339 -1.22 29.96 0.77
CA LEU A 339 -0.75 29.20 1.93
C LEU A 339 0.73 28.85 1.84
N GLU A 340 1.22 28.40 0.69
CA GLU A 340 2.62 28.04 0.46
C GLU A 340 3.53 29.24 0.70
N ASN A 341 3.18 30.42 0.18
CA ASN A 341 3.95 31.65 0.40
C ASN A 341 3.95 32.07 1.87
N THR A 342 2.84 31.95 2.55
CA THR A 342 2.75 32.25 4.00
C THR A 342 3.64 31.30 4.80
N CYS A 343 3.65 30.01 4.46
CA CYS A 343 4.46 29.00 5.15
C CYS A 343 5.97 29.25 5.02
N LEU A 344 6.45 29.68 3.86
CA LEU A 344 7.88 29.88 3.62
C LEU A 344 8.58 30.78 4.65
N SER A 345 7.84 31.74 5.21
CA SER A 345 8.37 32.65 6.25
C SER A 345 8.46 32.01 7.63
N LEU A 346 7.77 30.89 7.85
CA LEU A 346 7.62 30.23 9.15
C LEU A 346 8.50 28.97 9.27
N LEU A 347 9.05 28.47 8.15
CA LEU A 347 9.85 27.26 8.11
C LEU A 347 11.28 27.51 8.58
N SER A 348 11.89 26.51 9.21
CA SER A 348 13.32 26.47 9.47
C SER A 348 14.12 26.48 8.15
N PRO A 349 15.42 26.91 8.17
CA PRO A 349 16.23 26.96 6.95
C PRO A 349 16.22 25.67 6.14
N ALA A 350 16.39 24.51 6.78
CA ALA A 350 16.40 23.21 6.11
C ALA A 350 15.02 22.84 5.52
N GLU A 351 13.94 23.08 6.26
CA GLU A 351 12.58 22.83 5.76
C GLU A 351 12.22 23.76 4.60
N LYS A 352 12.64 25.03 4.68
CA LYS A 352 12.42 26.02 3.62
C LYS A 352 13.09 25.61 2.31
N ILE A 353 14.32 25.11 2.36
CA ILE A 353 15.02 24.62 1.17
C ILE A 353 14.31 23.38 0.61
N ARG A 354 14.02 22.37 1.44
CA ARG A 354 13.29 21.17 1.01
C ARG A 354 11.95 21.54 0.36
N PHE A 355 11.22 22.48 0.95
CA PHE A 355 9.94 22.91 0.42
C PHE A 355 10.09 23.67 -0.91
N ARG A 356 11.05 24.59 -1.03
CA ARG A 356 11.34 25.27 -2.30
C ARG A 356 11.74 24.31 -3.40
N ILE A 357 12.59 23.32 -3.11
CA ILE A 357 12.98 22.30 -4.09
C ILE A 357 11.73 21.52 -4.55
N SER A 358 10.86 21.13 -3.64
CA SER A 358 9.62 20.43 -3.99
C SER A 358 8.70 21.28 -4.88
N MET A 359 8.63 22.60 -4.65
CA MET A 359 7.90 23.54 -5.52
C MET A 359 8.51 23.61 -6.93
N LEU A 360 9.84 23.64 -7.03
CA LEU A 360 10.55 23.67 -8.33
C LEU A 360 10.35 22.39 -9.13
N VAL A 361 10.47 21.23 -8.48
CA VAL A 361 10.20 19.92 -9.10
C VAL A 361 8.76 19.88 -9.59
N ARG A 362 7.81 20.27 -8.76
CA ARG A 362 6.39 20.32 -9.10
C ARG A 362 6.12 21.24 -10.28
N LYS A 363 6.70 22.44 -10.29
CA LYS A 363 6.61 23.40 -11.40
C LYS A 363 7.15 22.83 -12.71
N PHE A 364 8.27 22.09 -12.66
CA PHE A 364 8.80 21.38 -13.81
C PHE A 364 7.90 20.22 -14.24
N ASP A 365 7.32 19.52 -13.29
CA ASP A 365 6.53 18.31 -13.52
C ASP A 365 5.10 18.58 -13.98
N ASP A 366 4.52 19.74 -13.62
CA ASP A 366 3.15 20.12 -13.99
C ASP A 366 3.08 20.67 -15.43
N ARG A 367 3.39 19.79 -16.38
CA ARG A 367 3.34 20.06 -17.82
C ARG A 367 3.12 18.77 -18.59
N ILE A 368 2.59 18.89 -19.82
CA ILE A 368 2.54 17.75 -20.74
C ILE A 368 3.98 17.31 -21.07
N PRO A 369 4.25 16.02 -21.20
CA PRO A 369 5.55 15.52 -21.66
C PRO A 369 6.01 16.22 -22.95
N SER A 370 7.29 16.47 -23.08
CA SER A 370 7.93 17.14 -24.23
C SER A 370 7.66 18.65 -24.39
N LYS A 371 7.00 19.28 -23.43
CA LYS A 371 6.69 20.72 -23.49
C LYS A 371 7.37 21.49 -22.38
N ILE A 372 8.69 21.64 -22.47
CA ILE A 372 9.41 22.65 -21.69
C ILE A 372 9.84 23.77 -22.62
N ASP A 373 9.41 25.00 -22.33
CA ASP A 373 9.88 26.17 -23.03
C ASP A 373 11.09 26.79 -22.34
N ASN A 374 11.82 27.63 -23.08
CA ASN A 374 13.02 28.27 -22.57
C ASN A 374 12.71 29.25 -21.41
N TYR A 375 11.52 29.84 -21.37
CA TYR A 375 11.13 30.76 -20.31
C TYR A 375 10.98 30.02 -18.99
N LEU A 376 10.19 28.96 -18.96
CA LEU A 376 10.01 28.11 -17.78
C LEU A 376 11.35 27.51 -17.30
N ALA A 377 12.18 27.04 -18.25
CA ALA A 377 13.50 26.52 -17.94
C ALA A 377 14.38 27.56 -17.23
N GLN A 378 14.49 28.78 -17.78
CA GLN A 378 15.29 29.85 -17.21
C GLN A 378 14.74 30.32 -15.87
N GLU A 379 13.44 30.40 -15.69
CA GLU A 379 12.79 30.70 -14.43
C GLU A 379 13.21 29.71 -13.34
N ILE A 380 13.06 28.39 -13.61
CA ILE A 380 13.44 27.33 -12.64
C ILE A 380 14.94 27.38 -12.35
N LEU A 381 15.79 27.49 -13.37
CA LEU A 381 17.23 27.54 -13.19
C LEU A 381 17.68 28.78 -12.38
N THR A 382 17.03 29.91 -12.57
CA THR A 382 17.27 31.14 -11.78
C THR A 382 16.89 30.94 -10.32
N GLU A 383 15.74 30.32 -10.06
CA GLU A 383 15.33 30.01 -8.70
C GLU A 383 16.26 28.99 -8.01
N ILE A 384 16.75 27.97 -8.76
CA ILE A 384 17.78 27.04 -8.24
C ILE A 384 19.05 27.78 -7.85
N HIS A 385 19.51 28.71 -8.68
CA HIS A 385 20.71 29.49 -8.41
C HIS A 385 20.59 30.36 -7.14
N ASN A 386 19.39 30.83 -6.82
CA ASN A 386 19.08 31.65 -5.66
C ASN A 386 18.80 30.88 -4.37
N LEU A 387 18.94 29.54 -4.38
CA LEU A 387 18.81 28.73 -3.16
C LEU A 387 20.04 28.94 -2.27
N ASP A 388 19.79 29.24 -1.01
CA ASP A 388 20.84 29.41 0.01
C ASP A 388 20.97 28.12 0.84
N PHE A 389 22.15 27.50 0.78
CA PHE A 389 22.49 26.27 1.47
C PHE A 389 23.30 26.47 2.76
N GLN A 390 23.37 27.70 3.25
CA GLN A 390 23.92 27.96 4.58
C GLN A 390 22.98 27.36 5.63
N ASP A 391 23.43 26.95 6.73
CA ASP A 391 22.63 26.46 7.85
C ASP A 391 21.81 25.17 7.61
N ILE A 392 22.22 24.31 6.68
CA ILE A 392 21.62 22.96 6.50
C ILE A 392 22.63 21.84 6.78
N SER A 393 22.12 20.69 7.24
CA SER A 393 22.95 19.50 7.49
C SER A 393 23.57 18.94 6.19
N ASP A 394 24.69 18.21 6.31
CA ASP A 394 25.32 17.57 5.14
C ASP A 394 24.38 16.55 4.48
N THR A 395 23.55 15.85 5.26
CA THR A 395 22.57 14.89 4.75
C THR A 395 21.46 15.58 3.95
N ASP A 396 20.93 16.71 4.46
CA ASP A 396 19.92 17.50 3.74
C ASP A 396 20.50 18.11 2.47
N ARG A 397 21.75 18.59 2.54
CA ARG A 397 22.48 19.12 1.37
C ARG A 397 22.65 18.05 0.30
N PHE A 398 23.11 16.86 0.68
CA PHE A 398 23.27 15.74 -0.26
C PHE A 398 21.97 15.41 -0.99
N THR A 399 20.85 15.30 -0.25
CA THR A 399 19.53 15.02 -0.82
C THR A 399 19.05 16.13 -1.75
N ALA A 400 19.29 17.39 -1.36
CA ALA A 400 18.96 18.56 -2.15
C ALA A 400 19.78 18.61 -3.46
N GLU A 401 21.10 18.41 -3.39
CA GLU A 401 22.00 18.40 -4.54
C GLU A 401 21.65 17.29 -5.53
N LEU A 402 21.34 16.07 -5.05
CA LEU A 402 20.86 14.99 -5.90
C LEU A 402 19.61 15.40 -6.67
N THR A 403 18.59 15.89 -5.97
CA THR A 403 17.31 16.27 -6.59
C THR A 403 17.50 17.41 -7.60
N LEU A 404 18.27 18.42 -7.24
CA LEU A 404 18.51 19.58 -8.12
C LEU A 404 19.33 19.23 -9.34
N ASN A 405 20.31 18.34 -9.24
CA ASN A 405 21.11 17.94 -10.40
C ASN A 405 20.33 17.04 -11.35
N LEU A 406 19.42 16.19 -10.84
CA LEU A 406 18.45 15.46 -11.66
C LEU A 406 17.49 16.42 -12.39
N LEU A 407 17.01 17.45 -11.69
CA LEU A 407 16.15 18.48 -12.28
C LEU A 407 16.89 19.30 -13.35
N LYS A 408 18.10 19.82 -13.05
CA LYS A 408 18.94 20.54 -14.01
C LYS A 408 19.23 19.68 -15.26
N HIS A 409 19.58 18.41 -15.07
CA HIS A 409 19.85 17.50 -16.17
C HIS A 409 18.60 17.32 -17.06
N SER A 410 17.43 17.12 -16.45
CA SER A 410 16.18 16.98 -17.18
C SER A 410 15.78 18.25 -17.94
N ILE A 411 15.97 19.43 -17.32
CA ILE A 411 15.75 20.74 -17.97
C ILE A 411 16.71 20.89 -19.16
N ALA A 412 18.00 20.63 -18.94
CA ALA A 412 19.03 20.78 -19.96
C ALA A 412 18.73 19.93 -21.22
N LEU A 413 18.33 18.69 -21.05
CA LEU A 413 17.88 17.83 -22.15
C LEU A 413 16.66 18.41 -22.88
N GLY A 414 15.70 18.94 -22.13
CA GLY A 414 14.47 19.50 -22.68
C GLY A 414 14.69 20.75 -23.54
N ILE A 415 15.69 21.60 -23.17
CA ILE A 415 16.06 22.81 -23.94
C ILE A 415 17.30 22.61 -24.83
N SER A 416 17.83 21.39 -24.92
CA SER A 416 19.03 21.03 -25.70
C SER A 416 20.32 21.78 -25.26
N ASP A 417 20.43 22.13 -23.98
CA ASP A 417 21.65 22.69 -23.39
C ASP A 417 22.60 21.58 -22.94
N MET A 418 23.48 21.15 -23.85
CA MET A 418 24.40 20.04 -23.60
C MET A 418 25.52 20.38 -22.62
N THR A 419 25.84 21.66 -22.45
CA THR A 419 26.83 22.10 -21.46
C THR A 419 26.31 21.86 -20.05
N LEU A 420 25.09 22.33 -19.77
CA LEU A 420 24.41 22.12 -18.49
C LEU A 420 24.12 20.63 -18.25
N ALA A 421 23.74 19.88 -19.30
CA ALA A 421 23.51 18.44 -19.20
C ALA A 421 24.79 17.68 -18.79
N SER A 422 25.93 18.00 -19.41
CA SER A 422 27.22 17.38 -19.08
C SER A 422 27.70 17.75 -17.68
N GLN A 423 27.53 19.00 -17.27
CA GLN A 423 27.90 19.44 -15.94
C GLN A 423 27.08 18.74 -14.86
N SER A 424 25.75 18.75 -14.98
CA SER A 424 24.86 18.09 -14.01
C SER A 424 25.06 16.57 -13.99
N ARG A 425 25.40 15.95 -15.14
CA ARG A 425 25.74 14.53 -15.22
C ARG A 425 27.02 14.19 -14.45
N SER A 426 28.06 15.05 -14.55
CA SER A 426 29.29 14.84 -13.80
C SER A 426 29.08 14.97 -12.29
N GLU A 427 28.26 15.91 -11.84
CA GLU A 427 27.89 16.04 -10.44
C GLU A 427 27.09 14.80 -9.95
N LEU A 428 26.18 14.29 -10.78
CA LEU A 428 25.41 13.08 -10.48
C LEU A 428 26.28 11.81 -10.42
N GLU A 429 27.36 11.73 -11.18
CA GLU A 429 28.30 10.59 -11.13
C GLU A 429 28.95 10.46 -9.76
N ILE A 430 29.32 11.58 -9.14
CA ILE A 430 29.89 11.60 -7.79
C ILE A 430 28.87 11.11 -6.76
N ILE A 431 27.61 11.53 -6.89
CA ILE A 431 26.52 11.25 -5.95
C ILE A 431 26.01 9.79 -6.13
N LEU A 432 25.97 9.30 -7.35
CA LEU A 432 25.37 8.00 -7.74
C LEU A 432 26.41 6.96 -8.13
N SER A 433 27.64 7.04 -7.61
CA SER A 433 28.76 6.16 -7.97
C SER A 433 28.42 4.66 -7.90
N ASP A 434 27.54 4.27 -7.01
CA ASP A 434 27.13 2.87 -6.82
C ASP A 434 25.90 2.47 -7.66
N ASN A 435 25.41 3.35 -8.55
CA ASN A 435 24.21 3.13 -9.35
C ASN A 435 24.47 3.26 -10.86
N GLU A 436 25.33 2.38 -11.38
CA GLU A 436 25.74 2.38 -12.79
C GLU A 436 24.54 2.29 -13.76
N GLU A 437 23.52 1.51 -13.43
CA GLU A 437 22.31 1.38 -14.28
C GLU A 437 21.56 2.71 -14.42
N TYR A 438 21.46 3.49 -13.34
CA TYR A 438 20.83 4.81 -13.40
C TYR A 438 21.65 5.79 -14.24
N LEU A 439 22.96 5.79 -14.06
CA LEU A 439 23.87 6.63 -14.83
C LEU A 439 23.84 6.28 -16.32
N LEU A 440 23.80 5.00 -16.66
CA LEU A 440 23.65 4.54 -18.06
C LEU A 440 22.32 5.04 -18.66
N MET A 441 21.22 5.00 -17.90
CA MET A 441 19.94 5.55 -18.35
C MET A 441 20.03 7.04 -18.69
N LEU A 442 20.73 7.83 -17.85
CA LEU A 442 20.92 9.28 -18.10
C LEU A 442 21.76 9.51 -19.37
N ASP A 443 22.81 8.73 -19.57
CA ASP A 443 23.68 8.82 -20.75
C ASP A 443 22.93 8.45 -22.05
N LEU A 444 22.10 7.41 -22.00
CA LEU A 444 21.24 7.03 -23.13
C LEU A 444 20.22 8.13 -23.45
N LYS A 445 19.61 8.76 -22.46
CA LYS A 445 18.68 9.89 -22.66
C LYS A 445 19.38 11.09 -23.27
N ALA A 446 20.58 11.43 -22.79
CA ALA A 446 21.37 12.51 -23.34
C ALA A 446 21.76 12.22 -24.80
N THR A 447 22.22 11.03 -25.10
CA THR A 447 22.61 10.63 -26.46
C THR A 447 21.40 10.65 -27.41
N LEU A 448 20.22 10.20 -26.97
CA LEU A 448 18.99 10.32 -27.76
C LEU A 448 18.66 11.76 -28.11
N ALA A 449 18.78 12.69 -27.14
CA ALA A 449 18.44 14.09 -27.33
C ALA A 449 19.34 14.81 -28.32
N ILE A 450 20.60 14.38 -28.48
CA ILE A 450 21.61 15.03 -29.35
C ILE A 450 21.91 14.31 -30.66
N SER A 451 21.38 13.10 -30.88
CA SER A 451 21.71 12.27 -32.04
C SER A 451 21.24 12.92 -33.35
N ASN A 452 22.13 13.63 -34.03
CA ASN A 452 21.87 14.31 -35.28
C ASN A 452 22.18 13.43 -36.52
N SER A 453 22.85 12.29 -36.35
CA SER A 453 23.13 11.35 -37.45
C SER A 453 22.24 10.10 -37.34
N SER A 454 21.76 9.61 -38.50
CA SER A 454 20.91 8.43 -38.55
C SER A 454 21.58 7.16 -38.01
N GLU A 455 22.88 7.03 -38.15
CA GLU A 455 23.63 5.87 -37.67
C GLU A 455 23.76 5.87 -36.15
N LEU A 456 24.23 6.97 -35.55
CA LEU A 456 24.34 7.10 -34.08
C LEU A 456 22.95 6.99 -33.42
N PHE A 457 21.93 7.56 -34.02
CA PHE A 457 20.55 7.49 -33.53
C PHE A 457 20.06 6.04 -33.48
N ASN A 458 20.25 5.27 -34.54
CA ASN A 458 19.84 3.87 -34.61
C ASN A 458 20.61 3.00 -33.61
N LEU A 459 21.93 3.19 -33.47
CA LEU A 459 22.74 2.49 -32.48
C LEU A 459 22.27 2.81 -31.04
N THR A 460 21.93 4.06 -30.79
CA THR A 460 21.39 4.46 -29.47
C THR A 460 20.04 3.83 -29.21
N LEU A 461 19.17 3.76 -30.21
CA LEU A 461 17.86 3.09 -30.07
C LEU A 461 18.02 1.58 -29.80
N ASP A 462 18.99 0.91 -30.41
CA ASP A 462 19.29 -0.50 -30.12
C ASP A 462 19.79 -0.67 -28.68
N SER A 463 20.65 0.25 -28.19
CA SER A 463 21.10 0.26 -26.80
C SER A 463 19.95 0.52 -25.81
N VAL A 464 19.03 1.43 -26.13
CA VAL A 464 17.81 1.68 -25.35
C VAL A 464 16.92 0.44 -25.30
N ARG A 465 16.78 -0.26 -26.40
CA ARG A 465 16.02 -1.52 -26.44
C ARG A 465 16.62 -2.56 -25.52
N SER A 466 17.95 -2.77 -25.58
CA SER A 466 18.65 -3.68 -24.66
C SER A 466 18.45 -3.28 -23.21
N PHE A 467 18.62 -1.99 -22.89
CA PHE A 467 18.37 -1.47 -21.54
C PHE A 467 16.96 -1.77 -21.03
N ILE A 468 15.92 -1.58 -21.87
CA ILE A 468 14.53 -1.86 -21.49
C ILE A 468 14.31 -3.37 -21.22
N GLU A 469 14.97 -4.24 -21.96
CA GLU A 469 14.89 -5.70 -21.79
C GLU A 469 15.56 -6.16 -20.48
N ASP A 470 16.70 -5.57 -20.12
CA ASP A 470 17.52 -5.96 -18.96
C ASP A 470 17.13 -5.28 -17.64
N CYS A 471 16.64 -4.04 -17.68
CA CYS A 471 16.29 -3.26 -16.50
C CYS A 471 15.13 -3.88 -15.74
N SER A 472 15.25 -4.02 -14.41
CA SER A 472 14.17 -4.51 -13.55
C SER A 472 13.29 -3.38 -12.99
N ASP A 473 13.81 -2.16 -12.90
CA ASP A 473 13.10 -1.01 -12.34
C ASP A 473 12.08 -0.44 -13.31
N GLN A 474 10.80 -0.48 -12.92
CA GLN A 474 9.69 -0.07 -13.77
C GLN A 474 9.69 1.45 -14.08
N LEU A 475 10.08 2.30 -13.11
CA LEU A 475 10.14 3.75 -13.34
C LEU A 475 11.23 4.12 -14.32
N ARG A 476 12.40 3.48 -14.23
CA ARG A 476 13.51 3.67 -15.18
C ARG A 476 13.11 3.22 -16.59
N LYS A 477 12.47 2.06 -16.72
CA LYS A 477 11.91 1.59 -18.01
C LYS A 477 10.98 2.62 -18.63
N ILE A 478 10.02 3.12 -17.87
CA ILE A 478 9.06 4.11 -18.35
C ILE A 478 9.79 5.38 -18.76
N SER A 479 10.72 5.86 -17.93
CA SER A 479 11.46 7.10 -18.21
C SER A 479 12.22 7.04 -19.51
N ILE A 480 12.91 5.94 -19.81
CA ILE A 480 13.66 5.80 -21.06
C ILE A 480 12.75 5.55 -22.27
N ILE A 481 11.65 4.79 -22.09
CA ILE A 481 10.62 4.60 -23.15
C ILE A 481 10.04 5.94 -23.56
N HIS A 482 9.65 6.80 -22.60
CA HIS A 482 9.08 8.11 -22.89
C HIS A 482 10.09 9.02 -23.62
N SER A 483 11.37 9.00 -23.21
CA SER A 483 12.42 9.75 -23.92
C SER A 483 12.60 9.26 -25.36
N ALA A 484 12.56 7.95 -25.59
CA ALA A 484 12.64 7.39 -26.93
C ALA A 484 11.41 7.72 -27.79
N LEU A 485 10.20 7.71 -27.22
CA LEU A 485 8.97 8.12 -27.90
C LEU A 485 9.03 9.60 -28.32
N GLU A 486 9.57 10.45 -27.44
CA GLU A 486 9.70 11.88 -27.73
C GLU A 486 10.54 12.14 -28.99
N VAL A 487 11.72 11.53 -29.09
CA VAL A 487 12.65 11.75 -30.19
C VAL A 487 12.28 11.01 -31.47
N THR A 488 11.47 9.94 -31.39
CA THR A 488 11.01 9.17 -32.56
C THR A 488 9.69 9.67 -33.14
N LYS A 489 9.00 10.58 -32.48
CA LYS A 489 7.73 11.16 -32.94
C LYS A 489 7.91 11.87 -34.30
N PRO A 490 7.00 11.70 -35.30
CA PRO A 490 5.78 10.87 -35.26
C PRO A 490 5.96 9.41 -35.72
N ASN A 491 7.18 9.00 -36.06
CA ASN A 491 7.47 7.70 -36.68
C ASN A 491 8.04 6.71 -35.64
N PHE A 492 7.16 6.15 -34.82
CA PHE A 492 7.56 5.25 -33.76
C PHE A 492 7.99 3.87 -34.26
N PRO A 493 9.15 3.32 -33.85
CA PRO A 493 9.52 1.93 -34.13
C PRO A 493 8.51 0.94 -33.51
N ASP A 494 8.17 -0.13 -34.22
CA ASP A 494 7.20 -1.15 -33.75
C ASP A 494 7.59 -1.77 -32.39
N TRP A 495 8.88 -1.99 -32.15
CA TRP A 495 9.34 -2.53 -30.87
C TRP A 495 9.08 -1.57 -29.70
N LEU A 496 9.21 -0.25 -29.95
CA LEU A 496 8.97 0.78 -28.94
C LEU A 496 7.50 0.89 -28.59
N ILE A 497 6.61 0.84 -29.59
CA ILE A 497 5.15 0.75 -29.39
C ILE A 497 4.81 -0.48 -28.55
N LYS A 498 5.34 -1.64 -28.90
CA LYS A 498 5.12 -2.88 -28.15
C LYS A 498 5.64 -2.80 -26.71
N SER A 499 6.80 -2.18 -26.50
CA SER A 499 7.37 -1.99 -25.16
C SER A 499 6.48 -1.07 -24.31
N HIS A 500 5.98 -0.01 -24.89
CA HIS A 500 5.03 0.89 -24.23
C HIS A 500 3.69 0.17 -23.92
N ASP A 501 3.13 -0.58 -24.86
CA ASP A 501 1.86 -1.30 -24.64
C ASP A 501 1.98 -2.39 -23.55
N ARG A 502 3.16 -2.98 -23.36
CA ARG A 502 3.44 -3.92 -22.27
C ARG A 502 3.33 -3.28 -20.88
N LEU A 503 3.55 -1.97 -20.74
CA LEU A 503 3.39 -1.26 -19.46
C LEU A 503 1.95 -1.37 -18.93
N PHE A 504 0.96 -1.54 -19.81
CA PHE A 504 -0.44 -1.71 -19.44
C PHE A 504 -0.84 -3.17 -19.12
N GLN A 505 0.05 -4.12 -19.34
CA GLN A 505 -0.13 -5.53 -18.90
C GLN A 505 0.23 -5.70 -17.43
N ASP A 506 1.18 -4.90 -16.95
CA ASP A 506 1.57 -4.76 -15.55
C ASP A 506 1.53 -3.28 -15.17
N PRO A 507 0.33 -2.72 -14.92
CA PRO A 507 0.17 -1.30 -14.68
C PRO A 507 0.89 -0.83 -13.41
N LEU A 508 1.26 0.46 -13.41
CA LEU A 508 1.93 1.11 -12.30
C LEU A 508 1.10 1.08 -11.00
N ARG A 509 1.80 1.07 -9.91
CA ARG A 509 1.25 1.23 -8.57
C ARG A 509 0.78 2.68 -8.34
N GLU A 510 -0.45 2.99 -8.71
CA GLU A 510 -1.03 4.34 -8.51
C GLU A 510 -1.40 4.64 -7.05
N ASP A 511 -1.31 3.65 -6.17
CA ASP A 511 -1.38 3.82 -4.72
C ASP A 511 -0.20 4.63 -4.15
N LEU A 512 0.88 4.81 -4.91
CA LEU A 512 2.03 5.63 -4.54
C LEU A 512 2.07 6.93 -5.35
N ALA A 513 2.24 8.07 -4.67
CA ALA A 513 2.28 9.39 -5.29
C ALA A 513 3.32 9.50 -6.41
N ALA A 514 4.52 8.91 -6.22
CA ALA A 514 5.59 8.90 -7.21
C ALA A 514 5.20 8.26 -8.56
N TYR A 515 4.26 7.31 -8.55
CA TYR A 515 3.84 6.59 -9.74
C TYR A 515 2.65 7.25 -10.46
N ARG A 516 1.83 8.07 -9.76
CA ARG A 516 0.63 8.68 -10.36
C ARG A 516 0.95 9.54 -11.57
N ARG A 517 1.98 10.39 -11.47
CA ARG A 517 2.40 11.23 -12.59
C ARG A 517 2.93 10.39 -13.76
N MET A 518 3.74 9.37 -13.49
CA MET A 518 4.24 8.47 -14.53
C MET A 518 3.11 7.69 -15.21
N SER A 519 2.11 7.27 -14.45
CA SER A 519 0.90 6.67 -15.02
C SER A 519 0.16 7.66 -15.94
N ALA A 520 -0.03 8.90 -15.50
CA ALA A 520 -0.64 9.93 -16.34
C ALA A 520 0.12 10.12 -17.68
N GLN A 521 1.46 10.16 -17.62
CA GLN A 521 2.31 10.24 -18.81
C GLN A 521 2.19 9.00 -19.71
N CYS A 522 2.08 7.80 -19.15
CA CYS A 522 1.84 6.58 -19.92
C CYS A 522 0.52 6.68 -20.72
N TRP A 523 -0.56 7.15 -20.11
CA TRP A 523 -1.83 7.34 -20.78
C TRP A 523 -1.78 8.45 -21.83
N TYR A 524 -1.04 9.54 -21.57
CA TYR A 524 -0.78 10.57 -22.58
C TYR A 524 -0.10 9.98 -23.84
N TRP A 525 1.03 9.28 -23.64
CA TRP A 525 1.77 8.67 -24.74
C TRP A 525 0.95 7.61 -25.47
N ARG A 526 0.13 6.85 -24.76
CA ARG A 526 -0.77 5.89 -25.40
C ARG A 526 -1.74 6.55 -26.37
N GLY A 527 -2.27 7.72 -26.03
CA GLY A 527 -3.12 8.51 -26.91
C GLY A 527 -2.37 9.12 -28.11
N VAL A 528 -1.05 9.37 -27.96
CA VAL A 528 -0.19 9.81 -29.07
C VAL A 528 0.12 8.65 -30.02
N ILE A 529 0.44 7.48 -29.49
CA ILE A 529 0.80 6.27 -30.26
C ILE A 529 -0.44 5.71 -31.00
N HIS A 530 -1.62 5.73 -30.36
CA HIS A 530 -2.86 5.15 -30.90
C HIS A 530 -3.92 6.23 -31.14
N PRO A 531 -3.80 7.04 -32.22
CA PRO A 531 -4.67 8.21 -32.45
C PRO A 531 -6.16 7.86 -32.55
N THR A 532 -6.52 6.64 -33.00
CA THR A 532 -7.92 6.18 -33.07
C THR A 532 -8.63 6.18 -31.70
N TYR A 533 -7.88 5.94 -30.63
CA TYR A 533 -8.40 5.88 -29.26
C TYR A 533 -7.97 7.08 -28.41
N ARG A 534 -7.44 8.13 -29.04
CA ARG A 534 -6.86 9.30 -28.36
C ARG A 534 -7.81 9.93 -27.35
N LEU A 535 -9.07 10.11 -27.71
CA LEU A 535 -10.09 10.71 -26.83
C LEU A 535 -10.16 9.98 -25.49
N SER A 536 -10.35 8.67 -25.52
CA SER A 536 -10.45 7.85 -24.31
C SER A 536 -9.16 7.86 -23.50
N TYR A 537 -8.00 7.72 -24.16
CA TYR A 537 -6.72 7.65 -23.48
C TYR A 537 -6.32 9.00 -22.86
N TRP A 538 -6.62 10.12 -23.52
CA TRP A 538 -6.32 11.44 -22.98
C TRP A 538 -7.30 11.87 -21.89
N GLN A 539 -8.54 11.41 -21.89
CA GLN A 539 -9.46 11.55 -20.75
C GLN A 539 -8.90 10.86 -19.50
N GLU A 540 -8.37 9.65 -19.67
CA GLU A 540 -7.68 8.92 -18.59
C GLU A 540 -6.40 9.66 -18.12
N ALA A 541 -5.60 10.18 -19.05
CA ALA A 541 -4.42 10.96 -18.71
C ALA A 541 -4.77 12.22 -17.90
N ILE A 542 -5.81 12.96 -18.31
CA ILE A 542 -6.30 14.17 -17.62
C ILE A 542 -6.71 13.83 -16.18
N HIS A 543 -7.49 12.76 -16.00
CA HIS A 543 -7.90 12.31 -14.68
C HIS A 543 -6.68 12.01 -13.78
N ARG A 544 -5.69 11.30 -14.30
CA ARG A 544 -4.49 10.92 -13.58
C ARG A 544 -3.53 12.09 -13.31
N PHE A 545 -3.42 13.04 -14.23
CA PHE A 545 -2.66 14.28 -14.00
C PHE A 545 -3.25 15.07 -12.83
N ARG A 546 -4.58 15.18 -12.74
CA ARG A 546 -5.25 15.82 -11.60
C ARG A 546 -4.96 15.08 -10.28
N ALA A 547 -5.08 13.76 -10.28
CA ALA A 547 -4.75 12.93 -9.13
C ALA A 547 -3.26 13.01 -8.71
N ALA A 548 -2.38 13.37 -9.66
CA ALA A 548 -0.96 13.62 -9.43
C ALA A 548 -0.64 15.08 -9.09
N GLU A 549 -1.63 15.92 -8.84
CA GLU A 549 -1.48 17.36 -8.55
C GLU A 549 -0.91 18.20 -9.74
N CYS A 550 -0.94 17.62 -10.95
CA CYS A 550 -0.47 18.25 -12.19
C CYS A 550 -1.66 18.89 -12.92
N ASN A 551 -2.20 19.97 -12.36
CA ASN A 551 -3.42 20.60 -12.88
C ASN A 551 -3.18 21.39 -14.18
N GLN A 552 -2.01 22.01 -14.34
CA GLN A 552 -1.65 22.70 -15.57
C GLN A 552 -1.53 21.71 -16.73
N ALA A 553 -0.83 20.59 -16.52
CA ALA A 553 -0.72 19.51 -17.50
C ALA A 553 -2.10 18.97 -17.91
N ALA A 554 -3.00 18.77 -16.94
CA ALA A 554 -4.36 18.33 -17.19
C ALA A 554 -5.15 19.33 -18.03
N ASN A 555 -5.04 20.64 -17.75
CA ASN A 555 -5.72 21.70 -18.46
C ASN A 555 -5.17 21.86 -19.89
N GLU A 556 -3.86 21.85 -20.06
CA GLU A 556 -3.20 21.91 -21.38
C GLU A 556 -3.65 20.73 -22.26
N LEU A 557 -3.73 19.53 -21.68
CA LEU A 557 -4.17 18.35 -22.41
C LEU A 557 -5.66 18.42 -22.75
N LEU A 558 -6.50 18.98 -21.88
CA LEU A 558 -7.92 19.22 -22.14
C LEU A 558 -8.11 20.22 -23.28
N GLU A 559 -7.30 21.30 -23.33
CA GLU A 559 -7.31 22.26 -24.43
C GLU A 559 -6.90 21.61 -25.76
N GLU A 560 -5.86 20.77 -25.77
CA GLU A 560 -5.44 20.04 -26.97
C GLU A 560 -6.54 19.07 -27.44
N LEU A 561 -7.20 18.41 -26.50
CA LEU A 561 -8.29 17.50 -26.81
C LEU A 561 -9.48 18.25 -27.45
N THR A 562 -9.84 19.40 -26.88
CA THR A 562 -10.93 20.23 -27.42
C THR A 562 -10.64 20.82 -28.81
N LYS A 563 -9.37 21.10 -29.12
CA LYS A 563 -8.93 21.56 -30.45
C LYS A 563 -8.93 20.44 -31.50
N SER A 564 -8.90 19.17 -31.06
CA SER A 564 -8.82 17.99 -31.92
C SER A 564 -10.19 17.35 -32.24
N ILE A 565 -11.24 17.80 -31.56
CA ILE A 565 -12.65 17.46 -31.83
C ILE A 565 -13.26 18.50 -32.79
#